data_b22cb08502434a720e6cab026248af00
#
_entry.id   b22cb08502434a720e6cab026248af00
#
_cell.length_a   1.000
_cell.length_b   1.000
_cell.length_c   1.000
_cell.angle_alpha   90.00
_cell.angle_beta   90.00
_cell.angle_gamma   90.00
#
_symmetry.space_group_name_H-M   'P 1'
#
loop_
_entity.id
_entity.type
_entity.pdbx_description
1 polymer ?
#
loop_
_entity_poly.entity_id
_entity_poly.type
_entity_poly.pdbx_seq_one_letter_code
_entity_poly.pdbx_strand_id
1 'polypeptide(L)'
;MPERILNKQKSPIKYILAVNSRQLLTTLALTVAVLLGANTVTSQNVVISGKTAAAYNGKEVYLIKQNIYSDTTIVVDGKFTFETNADNQIVCRLSIADDKQMVADVLITPQQTTVCIDFTATPIRVTDDGGLNDRWSEIQHEASKIEEAFNAKAQQMYAEGKSDAEIQTVMTGYVEKYHNIYRNAIESNKDNILGAYVLSLVVRDLYSTLEDLETTIKQVKYAQYMPSVLFHREQLMKAEPTQQGKMFVDFEGSTIDGKPSKLSDYVGKGNYVLVDFWASWCGPCRREIPNLRKLYEKYKEKNLTILGIYVWDSIEKMKMAIEEEQIVWPQIFDSKEIATKTYGIDGIPHLILFGPDGTILE
;
A
#
# COMPACT_ATOMS: atom_id res chain seq x y z
N MET A 1 -22.14 27.49 -14.90
CA MET A 1 -21.47 27.08 -13.66
C MET A 1 -21.70 25.59 -13.39
N PRO A 2 -21.09 24.65 -14.13
CA PRO A 2 -21.01 23.24 -13.74
C PRO A 2 -19.58 22.69 -13.65
N GLU A 3 -18.53 23.47 -13.84
CA GLU A 3 -17.15 22.94 -13.90
C GLU A 3 -16.43 22.76 -12.55
N ARG A 4 -17.02 23.14 -11.43
CA ARG A 4 -16.38 23.05 -10.10
C ARG A 4 -16.68 21.80 -9.30
N ILE A 5 -17.55 20.91 -9.77
CA ILE A 5 -17.97 19.70 -9.03
C ILE A 5 -17.18 18.47 -9.43
N LEU A 6 -16.62 18.41 -10.63
CA LEU A 6 -15.89 17.23 -11.15
C LEU A 6 -14.48 17.03 -10.60
N ASN A 7 -13.92 17.99 -9.86
CA ASN A 7 -12.53 17.91 -9.37
C ASN A 7 -12.39 17.47 -7.91
N LYS A 8 -13.44 16.95 -7.26
CA LYS A 8 -13.41 16.51 -5.85
C LYS A 8 -13.66 15.02 -5.60
N GLN A 9 -13.91 14.23 -6.63
CA GLN A 9 -14.14 12.79 -6.45
C GLN A 9 -12.96 11.97 -6.98
N LYS A 10 -11.89 11.87 -6.19
CA LYS A 10 -10.91 10.79 -6.39
C LYS A 10 -11.58 9.49 -5.98
N SER A 11 -11.68 8.56 -6.93
CA SER A 11 -12.22 7.20 -6.76
C SER A 11 -11.67 6.53 -5.48
N PRO A 12 -12.52 5.85 -4.68
CA PRO A 12 -12.05 5.06 -3.52
C PRO A 12 -10.98 4.02 -3.87
N ILE A 13 -11.04 3.40 -5.05
CA ILE A 13 -9.97 2.50 -5.53
C ILE A 13 -8.66 3.26 -5.78
N LYS A 14 -8.69 4.48 -6.31
CA LYS A 14 -7.47 5.30 -6.38
C LYS A 14 -6.91 5.64 -5.01
N TYR A 15 -7.72 5.62 -3.96
CA TYR A 15 -7.26 5.75 -2.58
C TYR A 15 -6.62 4.45 -2.08
N ILE A 16 -7.21 3.31 -2.38
CA ILE A 16 -6.64 1.98 -2.09
C ILE A 16 -5.40 1.75 -2.95
N LEU A 17 -5.42 2.13 -4.25
CA LEU A 17 -4.31 1.94 -5.19
C LEU A 17 -3.26 3.07 -5.16
N ALA A 18 -3.63 4.32 -4.81
CA ALA A 18 -2.68 5.44 -4.76
C ALA A 18 -1.82 5.48 -3.50
N VAL A 19 -2.18 4.76 -2.44
CA VAL A 19 -1.29 4.56 -1.29
C VAL A 19 -0.06 3.73 -1.72
N ASN A 20 -0.22 2.79 -2.66
CA ASN A 20 0.87 1.93 -3.13
C ASN A 20 1.90 2.62 -4.05
N SER A 21 1.56 3.73 -4.71
CA SER A 21 2.50 4.39 -5.64
C SER A 21 3.31 5.55 -5.05
N ARG A 22 3.00 6.03 -3.85
CA ARG A 22 3.60 7.25 -3.29
C ARG A 22 4.60 7.07 -2.14
N GLN A 23 4.76 5.88 -1.56
CA GLN A 23 5.61 5.68 -0.38
C GLN A 23 6.87 4.82 -0.56
N LEU A 24 7.24 4.44 -1.79
CA LEU A 24 8.45 3.62 -2.06
C LEU A 24 9.74 4.42 -2.27
N LEU A 25 9.87 5.63 -1.76
CA LEU A 25 11.04 6.47 -2.02
C LEU A 25 11.94 6.75 -0.81
N THR A 26 11.83 6.05 0.31
CA THR A 26 12.88 6.16 1.35
C THR A 26 13.00 4.87 2.16
N THR A 27 14.22 4.38 2.20
CA THR A 27 14.91 3.58 3.21
C THR A 27 15.18 2.11 2.96
N LEU A 28 16.43 1.87 3.12
CA LEU A 28 17.28 0.74 3.47
C LEU A 28 17.85 -0.09 2.31
N ALA A 29 19.08 0.32 1.97
CA ALA A 29 20.06 -0.58 1.37
C ALA A 29 20.45 -1.66 2.39
N LEU A 30 19.99 -2.90 2.18
CA LEU A 30 20.58 -4.08 2.80
C LEU A 30 21.08 -4.98 1.68
N THR A 31 22.39 -4.95 1.50
CA THR A 31 23.15 -5.89 0.67
C THR A 31 23.02 -7.30 1.27
N VAL A 32 22.27 -8.17 0.62
CA VAL A 32 22.36 -9.62 0.83
C VAL A 32 22.99 -10.23 -0.41
N ALA A 33 24.28 -10.48 -0.35
CA ALA A 33 24.95 -11.37 -1.30
C ALA A 33 24.54 -12.81 -0.95
N VAL A 34 23.73 -13.42 -1.79
CA VAL A 34 23.38 -14.84 -1.66
C VAL A 34 24.32 -15.64 -2.58
N LEU A 35 25.25 -16.33 -1.95
CA LEU A 35 25.99 -17.45 -2.55
C LEU A 35 25.00 -18.61 -2.75
N LEU A 36 24.45 -18.79 -3.94
CA LEU A 36 23.75 -20.00 -4.34
C LEU A 36 24.66 -20.78 -5.29
N GLY A 37 24.74 -22.09 -5.06
CA GLY A 37 25.60 -23.02 -5.68
C GLY A 37 25.66 -22.94 -7.21
N ALA A 38 26.86 -23.03 -7.74
CA ALA A 38 27.19 -22.90 -9.14
C ALA A 38 26.59 -24.04 -9.97
N ASN A 39 25.46 -23.80 -10.58
CA ASN A 39 25.20 -24.29 -11.92
C ASN A 39 25.69 -23.19 -12.87
N THR A 40 26.68 -23.46 -13.70
CA THR A 40 27.17 -22.54 -14.72
C THR A 40 26.11 -22.33 -15.79
N VAL A 41 25.11 -21.50 -15.48
CA VAL A 41 24.29 -20.88 -16.52
C VAL A 41 25.15 -19.75 -17.08
N THR A 42 25.61 -19.89 -18.30
CA THR A 42 26.25 -18.79 -19.03
C THR A 42 25.26 -17.66 -19.09
N SER A 43 25.58 -16.55 -18.41
CA SER A 43 24.79 -15.31 -18.47
C SER A 43 24.61 -14.91 -19.92
N GLN A 44 23.36 -14.85 -20.39
CA GLN A 44 23.05 -14.34 -21.73
C GLN A 44 22.85 -12.83 -21.68
N ASN A 45 23.29 -12.15 -22.72
CA ASN A 45 22.99 -10.73 -22.92
C ASN A 45 21.48 -10.59 -23.18
N VAL A 46 20.83 -9.76 -22.40
CA VAL A 46 19.44 -9.35 -22.61
C VAL A 46 19.42 -7.96 -23.21
N VAL A 47 18.81 -7.82 -24.37
CA VAL A 47 18.57 -6.53 -25.02
C VAL A 47 17.23 -5.99 -24.60
N ILE A 48 17.21 -4.84 -23.93
CA ILE A 48 16.00 -4.11 -23.56
C ILE A 48 15.83 -2.97 -24.55
N SER A 49 14.80 -2.99 -25.36
CA SER A 49 14.48 -1.93 -26.32
C SER A 49 13.18 -1.23 -25.94
N GLY A 50 13.12 0.08 -26.14
CA GLY A 50 11.92 0.85 -25.83
C GLY A 50 11.59 1.85 -26.91
N LYS A 51 10.29 2.15 -27.04
CA LYS A 51 9.77 3.24 -27.85
C LYS A 51 8.97 4.23 -27.00
N THR A 52 9.05 5.49 -27.36
CA THR A 52 8.42 6.62 -26.68
C THR A 52 7.97 7.67 -27.69
N ALA A 53 7.20 8.66 -27.25
CA ALA A 53 6.86 9.80 -28.08
C ALA A 53 8.11 10.63 -28.42
N ALA A 54 8.12 11.27 -29.59
CA ALA A 54 9.22 12.11 -30.05
C ALA A 54 9.56 13.28 -29.11
N ALA A 55 8.61 13.71 -28.26
CA ALA A 55 8.84 14.73 -27.23
C ALA A 55 9.92 14.34 -26.20
N TYR A 56 10.25 13.06 -26.08
CA TYR A 56 11.29 12.56 -25.18
C TYR A 56 12.67 12.45 -25.81
N ASN A 57 12.84 12.80 -27.10
CA ASN A 57 14.16 12.82 -27.74
C ASN A 57 15.15 13.67 -26.94
N GLY A 58 16.35 13.13 -26.71
CA GLY A 58 17.41 13.74 -25.91
C GLY A 58 17.24 13.55 -24.40
N LYS A 59 16.12 12.97 -23.92
CA LYS A 59 15.95 12.64 -22.50
C LYS A 59 16.69 11.37 -22.13
N GLU A 60 17.23 11.34 -20.92
CA GLU A 60 17.86 10.16 -20.33
C GLU A 60 16.81 9.12 -19.92
N VAL A 61 17.13 7.86 -20.14
CA VAL A 61 16.39 6.71 -19.61
C VAL A 61 17.30 5.99 -18.62
N TYR A 62 16.81 5.74 -17.45
CA TYR A 62 17.53 5.07 -16.38
C TYR A 62 17.08 3.63 -16.26
N LEU A 63 18.05 2.71 -16.15
CA LEU A 63 17.82 1.31 -15.79
C LEU A 63 18.27 1.11 -14.35
N ILE A 64 17.34 0.68 -13.48
CA ILE A 64 17.56 0.48 -12.05
C ILE A 64 17.33 -0.99 -11.73
N LYS A 65 18.36 -1.69 -11.25
CA LYS A 65 18.30 -3.09 -10.80
C LYS A 65 18.27 -3.13 -9.28
N GLN A 66 17.29 -3.82 -8.67
CA GLN A 66 17.22 -4.01 -7.21
C GLN A 66 17.43 -2.72 -6.40
N ASN A 67 16.86 -1.60 -6.88
CA ASN A 67 17.04 -0.25 -6.33
C ASN A 67 18.48 0.32 -6.40
N ILE A 68 19.36 -0.32 -7.14
CA ILE A 68 20.71 0.18 -7.44
C ILE A 68 20.70 0.70 -8.87
N TYR A 69 21.07 1.96 -9.04
CA TYR A 69 21.30 2.55 -10.37
C TYR A 69 22.35 1.73 -11.13
N SER A 70 22.03 1.26 -12.33
CA SER A 70 22.92 0.37 -13.07
C SER A 70 23.33 0.87 -14.43
N ASP A 71 22.49 1.64 -15.13
CA ASP A 71 22.84 2.13 -16.48
C ASP A 71 21.94 3.28 -16.94
N THR A 72 22.44 4.07 -17.94
CA THR A 72 21.70 5.18 -18.57
C THR A 72 21.90 5.14 -20.07
N THR A 73 20.84 5.44 -20.81
CA THR A 73 20.88 5.71 -22.26
C THR A 73 20.05 6.96 -22.58
N ILE A 74 20.07 7.39 -23.84
CA ILE A 74 19.33 8.56 -24.29
C ILE A 74 18.33 8.15 -25.36
N VAL A 75 17.14 8.78 -25.34
CA VAL A 75 16.13 8.60 -26.38
C VAL A 75 16.59 9.27 -27.68
N VAL A 76 16.67 8.49 -28.77
CA VAL A 76 16.97 8.95 -30.11
C VAL A 76 15.89 8.46 -31.06
N ASP A 77 15.28 9.38 -31.81
CA ASP A 77 14.19 9.08 -32.75
C ASP A 77 13.03 8.26 -32.10
N GLY A 78 12.67 8.66 -30.86
CA GLY A 78 11.61 7.99 -30.10
C GLY A 78 11.97 6.57 -29.62
N LYS A 79 13.26 6.19 -29.63
CA LYS A 79 13.72 4.84 -29.24
C LYS A 79 14.90 4.91 -28.28
N PHE A 80 15.08 3.85 -27.51
CA PHE A 80 16.27 3.62 -26.68
C PHE A 80 16.59 2.14 -26.57
N THR A 81 17.81 1.80 -26.17
CA THR A 81 18.24 0.41 -25.98
C THR A 81 19.22 0.32 -24.81
N PHE A 82 19.11 -0.78 -24.04
CA PHE A 82 20.11 -1.23 -23.08
C PHE A 82 20.54 -2.65 -23.43
N GLU A 83 21.78 -2.98 -23.10
CA GLU A 83 22.27 -4.35 -23.02
C GLU A 83 22.58 -4.66 -21.57
N THR A 84 22.06 -5.76 -21.06
CA THR A 84 22.24 -6.15 -19.67
C THR A 84 22.35 -7.66 -19.51
N ASN A 85 22.89 -8.10 -18.38
CA ASN A 85 22.99 -9.51 -18.03
C ASN A 85 22.14 -9.80 -16.79
N ALA A 86 21.54 -10.98 -16.73
CA ALA A 86 20.89 -11.49 -15.55
C ALA A 86 21.37 -12.92 -15.26
N ASP A 87 22.13 -13.08 -14.19
CA ASP A 87 22.51 -14.41 -13.67
C ASP A 87 21.35 -15.10 -12.95
N ASN A 88 20.37 -14.31 -12.52
CA ASN A 88 19.16 -14.75 -11.81
C ASN A 88 17.92 -14.03 -12.35
N GLN A 89 16.75 -14.50 -11.97
CA GLN A 89 15.51 -13.77 -12.22
C GLN A 89 15.47 -12.51 -11.35
N ILE A 90 15.28 -11.35 -11.97
CA ILE A 90 15.28 -10.05 -11.30
C ILE A 90 14.16 -9.14 -11.80
N VAL A 91 13.81 -8.16 -11.00
CA VAL A 91 12.95 -7.04 -11.40
C VAL A 91 13.85 -5.82 -11.63
N CYS A 92 13.74 -5.21 -12.81
CA CYS A 92 14.36 -3.94 -13.14
C CYS A 92 13.29 -2.87 -13.29
N ARG A 93 13.63 -1.64 -12.96
CA ARG A 93 12.79 -0.48 -13.22
C ARG A 93 13.45 0.40 -14.28
N LEU A 94 12.67 0.78 -15.28
CA LEU A 94 13.05 1.82 -16.24
C LEU A 94 12.24 3.07 -15.97
N SER A 95 12.87 4.22 -16.06
CA SER A 95 12.22 5.53 -15.95
C SER A 95 12.84 6.52 -16.94
N ILE A 96 12.02 7.39 -17.51
CA ILE A 96 12.50 8.50 -18.33
C ILE A 96 12.70 9.71 -17.42
N ALA A 97 13.85 10.41 -17.57
CA ALA A 97 14.19 11.58 -16.79
C ALA A 97 13.05 12.62 -16.77
N ASP A 98 12.84 13.23 -15.60
CA ASP A 98 11.87 14.30 -15.35
C ASP A 98 10.39 13.93 -15.52
N ASP A 99 10.06 12.66 -15.82
CA ASP A 99 8.66 12.23 -15.94
C ASP A 99 8.35 11.02 -15.05
N LYS A 100 7.67 11.29 -13.92
CA LYS A 100 7.29 10.26 -12.95
C LYS A 100 6.20 9.30 -13.45
N GLN A 101 5.57 9.57 -14.57
CA GLN A 101 4.55 8.70 -15.18
C GLN A 101 5.16 7.72 -16.17
N MET A 102 6.34 8.04 -16.70
CA MET A 102 7.06 7.23 -17.67
C MET A 102 7.99 6.25 -16.94
N VAL A 103 7.37 5.28 -16.26
CA VAL A 103 8.05 4.23 -15.46
C VAL A 103 7.48 2.88 -15.84
N ALA A 104 8.37 1.92 -16.10
CA ALA A 104 8.02 0.52 -16.36
C ALA A 104 8.86 -0.41 -15.50
N ASP A 105 8.23 -1.37 -14.83
CA ASP A 105 8.93 -2.48 -14.19
C ASP A 105 9.04 -3.64 -15.20
N VAL A 106 10.20 -4.23 -15.27
CA VAL A 106 10.59 -5.25 -16.26
C VAL A 106 11.12 -6.47 -15.54
N LEU A 107 10.55 -7.61 -15.84
CA LEU A 107 11.00 -8.89 -15.33
C LEU A 107 12.06 -9.46 -16.27
N ILE A 108 13.26 -9.71 -15.77
CA ILE A 108 14.38 -10.27 -16.55
C ILE A 108 14.72 -11.64 -16.00
N THR A 109 14.88 -12.61 -16.90
CA THR A 109 15.29 -13.97 -16.59
C THR A 109 16.55 -14.37 -17.36
N PRO A 110 17.36 -15.33 -16.86
CA PRO A 110 18.59 -15.75 -17.53
C PRO A 110 18.39 -16.33 -18.94
N GLN A 111 17.17 -16.76 -19.27
CA GLN A 111 16.86 -17.37 -20.57
C GLN A 111 16.33 -16.37 -21.59
N GLN A 112 16.02 -15.15 -21.17
CA GLN A 112 15.56 -14.10 -22.10
C GLN A 112 16.70 -13.55 -22.93
N THR A 113 16.38 -13.18 -24.18
CA THR A 113 17.30 -12.46 -25.07
C THR A 113 16.81 -11.05 -25.36
N THR A 114 15.51 -10.83 -25.35
CA THR A 114 14.89 -9.54 -25.69
C THR A 114 13.75 -9.16 -24.77
N VAL A 115 13.67 -7.87 -24.44
CA VAL A 115 12.52 -7.23 -23.79
C VAL A 115 12.19 -5.96 -24.56
N CYS A 116 10.90 -5.77 -24.87
CA CYS A 116 10.41 -4.60 -25.59
C CYS A 116 9.44 -3.80 -24.72
N ILE A 117 9.63 -2.48 -24.65
CA ILE A 117 8.81 -1.56 -23.86
C ILE A 117 8.15 -0.53 -24.77
N ASP A 118 6.85 -0.40 -24.65
CA ASP A 118 6.07 0.62 -25.36
C ASP A 118 5.51 1.66 -24.39
N PHE A 119 6.21 2.75 -24.23
CA PHE A 119 5.78 3.89 -23.44
C PHE A 119 4.68 4.73 -24.12
N THR A 120 4.35 4.46 -25.39
CA THR A 120 3.23 5.13 -26.08
C THR A 120 1.89 4.44 -25.84
N ALA A 121 1.90 3.21 -25.33
CA ALA A 121 0.69 2.46 -24.98
C ALA A 121 0.11 2.92 -23.63
N THR A 122 -1.20 2.77 -23.46
CA THR A 122 -1.90 3.04 -22.20
C THR A 122 -2.76 1.84 -21.84
N PRO A 123 -2.42 1.06 -20.79
CA PRO A 123 -1.21 1.17 -19.96
C PRO A 123 0.10 0.91 -20.74
N ILE A 124 1.25 1.36 -20.19
CA ILE A 124 2.58 1.04 -20.74
C ILE A 124 2.69 -0.47 -20.90
N ARG A 125 3.13 -0.90 -22.09
CA ARG A 125 3.20 -2.32 -22.41
C ARG A 125 4.65 -2.80 -22.39
N VAL A 126 4.88 -3.94 -21.72
CA VAL A 126 6.17 -4.65 -21.73
C VAL A 126 5.93 -6.05 -22.26
N THR A 127 6.76 -6.48 -23.21
CA THR A 127 6.71 -7.81 -23.85
C THR A 127 8.10 -8.43 -23.87
N ASP A 128 8.19 -9.75 -23.94
CA ASP A 128 9.45 -10.47 -23.96
C ASP A 128 9.37 -11.82 -24.67
N ASP A 129 10.53 -12.40 -24.95
CA ASP A 129 10.64 -13.76 -25.52
C ASP A 129 10.53 -14.87 -24.45
N GLY A 130 10.55 -14.51 -23.18
CA GLY A 130 10.35 -15.43 -22.04
C GLY A 130 8.91 -15.50 -21.53
N GLY A 131 8.04 -14.60 -21.98
CA GLY A 131 6.61 -14.56 -21.71
C GLY A 131 6.19 -14.10 -20.32
N LEU A 132 7.10 -13.75 -19.38
CA LEU A 132 6.72 -13.27 -18.06
C LEU A 132 6.20 -11.83 -18.06
N ASN A 133 6.78 -10.97 -18.89
CA ASN A 133 6.32 -9.60 -19.08
C ASN A 133 4.99 -9.55 -19.84
N ASP A 134 4.78 -10.43 -20.82
CA ASP A 134 3.48 -10.59 -21.49
C ASP A 134 2.40 -11.01 -20.51
N ARG A 135 2.67 -12.01 -19.66
CA ARG A 135 1.73 -12.42 -18.60
C ARG A 135 1.44 -11.29 -17.62
N TRP A 136 2.45 -10.52 -17.22
CA TRP A 136 2.24 -9.37 -16.37
C TRP A 136 1.33 -8.34 -17.04
N SER A 137 1.56 -8.05 -18.31
CA SER A 137 0.71 -7.14 -19.09
C SER A 137 -0.74 -7.63 -19.19
N GLU A 138 -0.97 -8.94 -19.34
CA GLU A 138 -2.29 -9.55 -19.31
C GLU A 138 -2.99 -9.38 -17.95
N ILE A 139 -2.29 -9.66 -16.85
CA ILE A 139 -2.80 -9.47 -15.47
C ILE A 139 -3.20 -8.01 -15.25
N GLN A 140 -2.34 -7.06 -15.65
CA GLN A 140 -2.65 -5.62 -15.54
C GLN A 140 -3.87 -5.24 -16.36
N HIS A 141 -4.02 -5.79 -17.56
CA HIS A 141 -5.17 -5.53 -18.41
C HIS A 141 -6.48 -6.11 -17.82
N GLU A 142 -6.44 -7.29 -17.21
CA GLU A 142 -7.59 -7.83 -16.49
C GLU A 142 -7.98 -6.98 -15.28
N ALA A 143 -6.99 -6.55 -14.51
CA ALA A 143 -7.20 -5.70 -13.34
C ALA A 143 -7.78 -4.33 -13.74
N SER A 144 -7.29 -3.72 -14.83
CA SER A 144 -7.79 -2.43 -15.31
C SER A 144 -9.27 -2.49 -15.74
N LYS A 145 -9.75 -3.60 -16.32
CA LYS A 145 -11.17 -3.78 -16.63
C LYS A 145 -12.06 -3.78 -15.39
N ILE A 146 -11.58 -4.41 -14.31
CA ILE A 146 -12.31 -4.38 -13.02
C ILE A 146 -12.33 -2.96 -12.44
N GLU A 147 -11.22 -2.24 -12.53
CA GLU A 147 -11.13 -0.85 -12.07
C GLU A 147 -12.07 0.08 -12.87
N GLU A 148 -12.09 -0.04 -14.19
CA GLU A 148 -13.00 0.71 -15.05
C GLU A 148 -14.46 0.42 -14.71
N ALA A 149 -14.83 -0.85 -14.56
CA ALA A 149 -16.17 -1.26 -14.19
C ALA A 149 -16.57 -0.78 -12.79
N PHE A 150 -15.65 -0.80 -11.83
CA PHE A 150 -15.83 -0.23 -10.50
C PHE A 150 -16.12 1.28 -10.59
N ASN A 151 -15.27 2.03 -11.31
CA ASN A 151 -15.41 3.48 -11.44
C ASN A 151 -16.74 3.85 -12.12
N ALA A 152 -17.10 3.17 -13.20
CA ALA A 152 -18.37 3.39 -13.91
C ALA A 152 -19.58 3.10 -13.00
N LYS A 153 -19.54 1.98 -12.25
CA LYS A 153 -20.62 1.61 -11.33
C LYS A 153 -20.74 2.56 -10.16
N ALA A 154 -19.63 2.99 -9.57
CA ALA A 154 -19.62 3.98 -8.49
C ALA A 154 -20.23 5.31 -8.95
N GLN A 155 -19.82 5.82 -10.12
CA GLN A 155 -20.38 7.05 -10.70
C GLN A 155 -21.88 6.94 -10.95
N GLN A 156 -22.33 5.80 -11.50
CA GLN A 156 -23.76 5.54 -11.70
C GLN A 156 -24.54 5.62 -10.38
N MET A 157 -24.06 4.94 -9.33
CA MET A 157 -24.73 4.88 -8.04
C MET A 157 -24.80 6.25 -7.35
N TYR A 158 -23.72 7.05 -7.44
CA TYR A 158 -23.74 8.44 -6.97
C TYR A 158 -24.75 9.30 -7.74
N ALA A 159 -24.83 9.14 -9.05
CA ALA A 159 -25.82 9.86 -9.87
C ALA A 159 -27.28 9.45 -9.55
N GLU A 160 -27.50 8.20 -9.14
CA GLU A 160 -28.79 7.68 -8.67
C GLU A 160 -29.13 8.11 -7.23
N GLY A 161 -28.23 8.85 -6.53
CA GLY A 161 -28.44 9.32 -5.16
C GLY A 161 -28.36 8.21 -4.10
N LYS A 162 -27.66 7.12 -4.39
CA LYS A 162 -27.43 6.03 -3.44
C LYS A 162 -26.60 6.51 -2.25
N SER A 163 -26.88 5.97 -1.08
CA SER A 163 -26.09 6.22 0.13
C SER A 163 -24.70 5.58 0.05
N ASP A 164 -23.74 6.16 0.81
CA ASP A 164 -22.38 5.61 0.89
C ASP A 164 -22.37 4.14 1.33
N ALA A 165 -23.26 3.74 2.23
CA ALA A 165 -23.38 2.34 2.68
C ALA A 165 -23.83 1.39 1.55
N GLU A 166 -24.80 1.80 0.72
CA GLU A 166 -25.24 1.01 -0.43
C GLU A 166 -24.11 0.89 -1.47
N ILE A 167 -23.40 2.00 -1.72
CA ILE A 167 -22.25 2.03 -2.63
C ILE A 167 -21.16 1.10 -2.11
N GLN A 168 -20.77 1.22 -0.85
CA GLN A 168 -19.76 0.37 -0.21
C GLN A 168 -20.09 -1.12 -0.34
N THR A 169 -21.34 -1.50 -0.10
CA THR A 169 -21.80 -2.89 -0.21
C THR A 169 -21.58 -3.45 -1.63
N VAL A 170 -21.92 -2.68 -2.66
CA VAL A 170 -21.73 -3.11 -4.06
C VAL A 170 -20.24 -3.11 -4.43
N MET A 171 -19.48 -2.11 -3.97
CA MET A 171 -18.07 -1.95 -4.31
C MET A 171 -17.20 -3.07 -3.72
N THR A 172 -17.55 -3.64 -2.57
CA THR A 172 -16.84 -4.79 -1.98
C THR A 172 -16.71 -5.95 -2.97
N GLY A 173 -17.74 -6.23 -3.77
CA GLY A 173 -17.69 -7.28 -4.79
C GLY A 173 -16.69 -7.01 -5.92
N TYR A 174 -16.42 -5.75 -6.26
CA TYR A 174 -15.39 -5.39 -7.23
C TYR A 174 -13.99 -5.50 -6.65
N VAL A 175 -13.82 -5.08 -5.39
CA VAL A 175 -12.55 -5.22 -4.66
C VAL A 175 -12.15 -6.69 -4.57
N GLU A 176 -13.09 -7.59 -4.23
CA GLU A 176 -12.82 -9.02 -4.16
C GLU A 176 -12.43 -9.61 -5.53
N LYS A 177 -13.11 -9.22 -6.62
CA LYS A 177 -12.71 -9.63 -7.98
C LYS A 177 -11.31 -9.16 -8.33
N TYR A 178 -10.97 -7.92 -7.99
CA TYR A 178 -9.65 -7.35 -8.19
C TYR A 178 -8.58 -8.14 -7.41
N HIS A 179 -8.81 -8.42 -6.14
CA HIS A 179 -7.92 -9.22 -5.31
C HIS A 179 -7.73 -10.65 -5.85
N ASN A 180 -8.80 -11.27 -6.36
CA ASN A 180 -8.73 -12.62 -6.90
C ASN A 180 -7.87 -12.72 -8.18
N ILE A 181 -7.82 -11.67 -9.02
CA ILE A 181 -6.87 -11.63 -10.15
C ILE A 181 -5.44 -11.77 -9.64
N TYR A 182 -5.06 -11.02 -8.59
CA TYR A 182 -3.71 -11.06 -8.06
C TYR A 182 -3.40 -12.34 -7.26
N ARG A 183 -4.36 -12.88 -6.50
CA ARG A 183 -4.19 -14.20 -5.84
C ARG A 183 -3.93 -15.30 -6.86
N ASN A 184 -4.71 -15.33 -7.94
CA ASN A 184 -4.54 -16.29 -9.03
C ASN A 184 -3.19 -16.09 -9.75
N ALA A 185 -2.77 -14.84 -9.96
CA ALA A 185 -1.48 -14.53 -10.57
C ALA A 185 -0.31 -14.99 -9.69
N ILE A 186 -0.37 -14.79 -8.38
CA ILE A 186 0.64 -15.28 -7.42
C ILE A 186 0.71 -16.80 -7.46
N GLU A 187 -0.42 -17.50 -7.34
CA GLU A 187 -0.45 -18.97 -7.31
C GLU A 187 0.05 -19.57 -8.63
N SER A 188 -0.40 -19.05 -9.77
CA SER A 188 0.00 -19.54 -11.09
C SER A 188 1.47 -19.27 -11.44
N ASN A 189 2.13 -18.38 -10.71
CA ASN A 189 3.51 -17.97 -10.94
C ASN A 189 4.41 -18.16 -9.72
N LYS A 190 4.01 -18.96 -8.75
CA LYS A 190 4.77 -19.16 -7.48
C LYS A 190 6.21 -19.65 -7.66
N ASP A 191 6.50 -20.32 -8.77
CA ASP A 191 7.83 -20.89 -9.06
C ASP A 191 8.77 -19.91 -9.81
N ASN A 192 8.29 -18.72 -10.19
CA ASN A 192 9.07 -17.73 -10.92
C ASN A 192 8.97 -16.32 -10.29
N ILE A 193 9.77 -15.38 -10.84
CA ILE A 193 9.87 -14.01 -10.30
C ILE A 193 8.56 -13.22 -10.39
N LEU A 194 7.69 -13.54 -11.37
CA LEU A 194 6.42 -12.83 -11.53
C LEU A 194 5.51 -13.02 -10.32
N GLY A 195 5.41 -14.23 -9.77
CA GLY A 195 4.61 -14.47 -8.56
C GLY A 195 5.09 -13.66 -7.36
N ALA A 196 6.40 -13.59 -7.13
CA ALA A 196 6.97 -12.77 -6.07
C ALA A 196 6.81 -11.26 -6.33
N TYR A 197 6.96 -10.84 -7.57
CA TYR A 197 6.75 -9.45 -7.96
C TYR A 197 5.28 -9.02 -7.74
N VAL A 198 4.32 -9.82 -8.20
CA VAL A 198 2.89 -9.56 -7.96
C VAL A 198 2.60 -9.51 -6.46
N LEU A 199 3.08 -10.48 -5.68
CA LEU A 199 2.95 -10.48 -4.23
C LEU A 199 3.49 -9.18 -3.63
N SER A 200 4.64 -8.69 -4.11
CA SER A 200 5.27 -7.46 -3.61
C SER A 200 4.44 -6.20 -3.81
N LEU A 201 3.57 -6.19 -4.83
CA LEU A 201 2.68 -5.06 -5.14
C LEU A 201 1.43 -5.04 -4.28
N VAL A 202 0.91 -6.21 -3.91
CA VAL A 202 -0.41 -6.35 -3.26
C VAL A 202 -0.36 -6.98 -1.86
N VAL A 203 0.84 -7.17 -1.31
CA VAL A 203 1.04 -7.85 -0.02
C VAL A 203 0.25 -7.21 1.12
N ARG A 204 0.16 -5.89 1.15
CA ARG A 204 -0.57 -5.15 2.21
C ARG A 204 -2.09 -5.27 2.07
N ASP A 205 -2.57 -5.40 0.84
CA ASP A 205 -3.99 -5.45 0.55
C ASP A 205 -4.56 -6.87 0.72
N LEU A 206 -3.71 -7.90 0.53
CA LEU A 206 -4.14 -9.30 0.54
C LEU A 206 -3.86 -10.03 1.86
N TYR A 207 -2.88 -9.58 2.64
CA TYR A 207 -2.41 -10.30 3.83
C TYR A 207 -2.45 -9.41 5.06
N SER A 208 -3.45 -9.65 5.91
CA SER A 208 -3.64 -8.95 7.20
C SER A 208 -3.09 -9.72 8.40
N THR A 209 -2.73 -11.01 8.23
CA THR A 209 -2.18 -11.85 9.30
C THR A 209 -0.76 -12.31 8.98
N LEU A 210 0.06 -12.47 10.03
CA LEU A 210 1.42 -12.98 9.89
C LEU A 210 1.42 -14.44 9.39
N GLU A 211 0.49 -15.27 9.86
CA GLU A 211 0.38 -16.69 9.52
C GLU A 211 0.14 -16.90 8.02
N ASP A 212 -0.83 -16.17 7.44
CA ASP A 212 -1.15 -16.26 6.02
C ASP A 212 0.02 -15.78 5.15
N LEU A 213 0.66 -14.67 5.55
CA LEU A 213 1.81 -14.15 4.83
C LEU A 213 3.01 -15.10 4.89
N GLU A 214 3.34 -15.66 6.06
CA GLU A 214 4.43 -16.64 6.23
C GLU A 214 4.20 -17.89 5.38
N THR A 215 2.95 -18.36 5.31
CA THR A 215 2.57 -19.49 4.47
C THR A 215 2.84 -19.18 3.00
N THR A 216 2.46 -18.01 2.55
CA THR A 216 2.67 -17.56 1.16
C THR A 216 4.15 -17.34 0.85
N ILE A 217 4.94 -16.75 1.76
CA ILE A 217 6.39 -16.57 1.58
C ILE A 217 7.10 -17.91 1.38
N LYS A 218 6.68 -18.97 2.08
CA LYS A 218 7.23 -20.31 1.92
C LYS A 218 6.90 -20.96 0.58
N GLN A 219 5.75 -20.63 0.00
CA GLN A 219 5.25 -21.20 -1.25
C GLN A 219 5.77 -20.45 -2.49
N VAL A 220 5.97 -19.14 -2.41
CA VAL A 220 6.39 -18.29 -3.53
C VAL A 220 7.91 -18.16 -3.55
N LYS A 221 8.55 -18.78 -4.53
CA LYS A 221 10.00 -19.03 -4.61
C LYS A 221 10.90 -17.81 -4.35
N TYR A 222 10.52 -16.63 -4.81
CA TYR A 222 11.33 -15.41 -4.69
C TYR A 222 10.78 -14.39 -3.69
N ALA A 223 9.69 -14.71 -2.96
CA ALA A 223 9.01 -13.78 -2.05
C ALA A 223 9.94 -13.22 -0.96
N GLN A 224 10.83 -14.07 -0.43
CA GLN A 224 11.80 -13.70 0.59
C GLN A 224 12.84 -12.67 0.16
N TYR A 225 12.93 -12.36 -1.14
CA TYR A 225 13.84 -11.35 -1.67
C TYR A 225 13.13 -10.04 -2.03
N MET A 226 11.81 -9.95 -1.81
CA MET A 226 11.02 -8.76 -2.11
C MET A 226 10.98 -7.80 -0.90
N PRO A 227 11.58 -6.59 -1.00
CA PRO A 227 11.69 -5.68 0.14
C PRO A 227 10.33 -5.31 0.76
N SER A 228 9.29 -5.10 -0.06
CA SER A 228 7.95 -4.76 0.44
C SER A 228 7.29 -5.92 1.19
N VAL A 229 7.55 -7.17 0.77
CA VAL A 229 7.05 -8.37 1.46
C VAL A 229 7.72 -8.51 2.82
N LEU A 230 9.06 -8.35 2.89
CA LEU A 230 9.81 -8.40 4.13
C LEU A 230 9.42 -7.27 5.09
N PHE A 231 9.23 -6.07 4.55
CA PHE A 231 8.78 -4.92 5.34
C PHE A 231 7.38 -5.17 5.94
N HIS A 232 6.42 -5.61 5.12
CA HIS A 232 5.06 -5.91 5.61
C HIS A 232 5.05 -7.05 6.64
N ARG A 233 5.84 -8.11 6.40
CA ARG A 233 6.07 -9.18 7.38
C ARG A 233 6.57 -8.64 8.72
N GLU A 234 7.54 -7.75 8.71
CA GLU A 234 8.07 -7.11 9.92
C GLU A 234 7.00 -6.29 10.66
N GLN A 235 6.13 -5.56 9.92
CA GLN A 235 5.02 -4.83 10.53
C GLN A 235 4.02 -5.79 11.21
N LEU A 236 3.63 -6.87 10.52
CA LEU A 236 2.74 -7.88 11.10
C LEU A 236 3.36 -8.58 12.32
N MET A 237 4.66 -8.88 12.32
CA MET A 237 5.38 -9.41 13.49
C MET A 237 5.33 -8.45 14.68
N LYS A 238 5.48 -7.14 14.44
CA LYS A 238 5.40 -6.12 15.49
C LYS A 238 3.99 -5.97 16.03
N ALA A 239 2.98 -6.11 15.16
CA ALA A 239 1.56 -6.02 15.54
C ALA A 239 1.00 -7.32 16.13
N GLU A 240 1.70 -8.46 15.99
CA GLU A 240 1.19 -9.78 16.45
C GLU A 240 0.73 -9.78 17.92
N PRO A 241 1.43 -9.14 18.87
CA PRO A 241 0.97 -9.06 20.26
C PRO A 241 -0.32 -8.26 20.44
N THR A 242 -0.72 -7.45 19.46
CA THR A 242 -1.88 -6.54 19.51
C THR A 242 -2.95 -6.90 18.50
N GLN A 243 -3.00 -8.15 18.04
CA GLN A 243 -4.05 -8.67 17.15
C GLN A 243 -5.37 -8.93 17.88
N GLN A 244 -6.43 -9.05 17.11
CA GLN A 244 -7.76 -9.41 17.63
C GLN A 244 -7.71 -10.69 18.49
N GLY A 245 -8.41 -10.67 19.62
CA GLY A 245 -8.42 -11.73 20.63
C GLY A 245 -7.26 -11.68 21.62
N LYS A 246 -6.28 -10.80 21.45
CA LYS A 246 -5.19 -10.57 22.42
C LYS A 246 -5.58 -9.51 23.45
N MET A 247 -4.90 -9.52 24.59
CA MET A 247 -4.99 -8.44 25.56
C MET A 247 -4.29 -7.19 25.04
N PHE A 248 -4.80 -6.01 25.40
CA PHE A 248 -4.15 -4.77 25.03
C PHE A 248 -2.71 -4.70 25.55
N VAL A 249 -1.85 -4.03 24.78
CA VAL A 249 -0.49 -3.69 25.19
C VAL A 249 -0.47 -2.22 25.60
N ASP A 250 -0.09 -1.94 26.85
CA ASP A 250 -0.10 -0.58 27.38
C ASP A 250 0.95 0.31 26.72
N PHE A 251 0.65 1.59 26.58
CA PHE A 251 1.59 2.64 26.19
C PHE A 251 1.29 3.94 26.91
N GLU A 252 2.30 4.81 26.96
CA GLU A 252 2.22 6.12 27.59
C GLU A 252 2.37 7.23 26.56
N GLY A 253 1.50 8.23 26.65
CA GLY A 253 1.57 9.50 25.95
C GLY A 253 1.27 10.65 26.90
N SER A 254 0.72 11.73 26.39
CA SER A 254 0.31 12.86 27.20
C SER A 254 -1.10 13.35 26.89
N THR A 255 -1.78 13.90 27.88
CA THR A 255 -3.04 14.62 27.66
C THR A 255 -2.79 15.93 26.93
N ILE A 256 -3.87 16.61 26.55
CA ILE A 256 -3.84 17.96 25.94
C ILE A 256 -3.14 19.01 26.84
N ASP A 257 -3.16 18.80 28.17
CA ASP A 257 -2.50 19.65 29.17
C ASP A 257 -1.05 19.23 29.44
N GLY A 258 -0.51 18.25 28.71
CA GLY A 258 0.85 17.76 28.85
C GLY A 258 1.08 16.82 30.03
N LYS A 259 0.03 16.34 30.71
CA LYS A 259 0.17 15.36 31.80
C LYS A 259 0.33 13.96 31.22
N PRO A 260 1.13 13.07 31.86
CA PRO A 260 1.20 11.67 31.47
C PRO A 260 -0.19 11.02 31.45
N SER A 261 -0.46 10.20 30.43
CA SER A 261 -1.67 9.41 30.30
C SER A 261 -1.34 8.10 29.60
N LYS A 262 -1.95 7.00 30.04
CA LYS A 262 -1.72 5.65 29.52
C LYS A 262 -2.98 5.07 28.91
N LEU A 263 -2.81 4.14 27.99
CA LEU A 263 -3.95 3.37 27.46
C LEU A 263 -4.70 2.65 28.59
N SER A 264 -3.96 2.11 29.57
CA SER A 264 -4.52 1.45 30.75
C SER A 264 -5.34 2.37 31.68
N ASP A 265 -5.31 3.67 31.53
CA ASP A 265 -6.20 4.59 32.25
C ASP A 265 -7.65 4.45 31.77
N TYR A 266 -7.87 3.94 30.57
CA TYR A 266 -9.17 3.83 29.89
C TYR A 266 -9.57 2.37 29.61
N VAL A 267 -8.66 1.54 29.11
CA VAL A 267 -8.90 0.15 28.69
C VAL A 267 -8.78 -0.81 29.86
N GLY A 268 -9.60 -1.86 29.88
CA GLY A 268 -9.61 -2.87 30.94
C GLY A 268 -10.26 -2.41 32.25
N LYS A 269 -11.14 -1.41 32.19
CA LYS A 269 -11.85 -0.83 33.35
C LYS A 269 -13.32 -1.24 33.43
N GLY A 270 -13.73 -2.27 32.72
CA GLY A 270 -15.11 -2.73 32.69
C GLY A 270 -15.99 -2.09 31.62
N ASN A 271 -15.43 -1.20 30.80
CA ASN A 271 -16.13 -0.53 29.69
C ASN A 271 -15.52 -0.93 28.35
N TYR A 272 -16.32 -0.89 27.30
CA TYR A 272 -15.80 -0.91 25.93
C TYR A 272 -15.08 0.40 25.64
N VAL A 273 -13.97 0.33 24.91
CA VAL A 273 -13.22 1.51 24.50
C VAL A 273 -12.98 1.45 22.98
N LEU A 274 -13.49 2.43 22.26
CA LEU A 274 -13.18 2.63 20.85
C LEU A 274 -12.03 3.63 20.76
N VAL A 275 -10.87 3.16 20.32
CA VAL A 275 -9.68 3.97 20.11
C VAL A 275 -9.62 4.40 18.65
N ASP A 276 -9.44 5.72 18.42
CA ASP A 276 -9.30 6.34 17.10
C ASP A 276 -7.92 6.96 16.96
N PHE A 277 -7.10 6.42 16.06
CA PHE A 277 -5.80 7.00 15.67
C PHE A 277 -6.01 8.03 14.58
N TRP A 278 -5.70 9.29 14.87
CA TRP A 278 -5.99 10.40 13.99
C TRP A 278 -4.97 11.55 14.04
N ALA A 279 -5.06 12.50 13.08
CA ALA A 279 -4.27 13.73 13.05
C ALA A 279 -5.06 14.87 12.39
N SER A 280 -4.66 16.13 12.65
CA SER A 280 -5.33 17.32 12.11
C SER A 280 -5.30 17.42 10.59
N TRP A 281 -4.22 16.97 9.97
CA TRP A 281 -4.03 16.96 8.52
C TRP A 281 -4.74 15.79 7.80
N CYS A 282 -5.25 14.81 8.56
CA CYS A 282 -5.90 13.63 8.01
C CYS A 282 -7.34 13.93 7.60
N GLY A 283 -7.55 14.23 6.34
CA GLY A 283 -8.89 14.51 5.80
C GLY A 283 -9.92 13.40 5.99
N PRO A 284 -9.58 12.11 5.76
CA PRO A 284 -10.48 10.99 6.07
C PRO A 284 -10.84 10.90 7.55
N CYS A 285 -9.88 11.09 8.47
CA CYS A 285 -10.13 11.08 9.91
C CYS A 285 -11.16 12.16 10.29
N ARG A 286 -10.96 13.39 9.80
CA ARG A 286 -11.89 14.49 10.07
C ARG A 286 -13.31 14.25 9.55
N ARG A 287 -13.47 13.50 8.46
CA ARG A 287 -14.79 13.08 7.96
C ARG A 287 -15.46 12.04 8.85
N GLU A 288 -14.70 11.25 9.60
CA GLU A 288 -15.23 10.26 10.52
C GLU A 288 -15.68 10.86 11.87
N ILE A 289 -15.11 11.97 12.31
CA ILE A 289 -15.44 12.63 13.57
C ILE A 289 -16.96 12.85 13.79
N PRO A 290 -17.75 13.28 12.79
CA PRO A 290 -19.20 13.41 12.97
C PRO A 290 -19.89 12.07 13.31
N ASN A 291 -19.42 10.96 12.77
CA ASN A 291 -19.95 9.62 13.08
C ASN A 291 -19.54 9.18 14.49
N LEU A 292 -18.27 9.39 14.85
CA LEU A 292 -17.78 9.14 16.22
C LEU A 292 -18.55 9.97 17.24
N ARG A 293 -18.88 11.22 16.93
CA ARG A 293 -19.70 12.08 17.82
C ARG A 293 -21.12 11.51 18.03
N LYS A 294 -21.79 11.04 16.96
CA LYS A 294 -23.09 10.36 17.07
C LYS A 294 -23.00 9.10 17.92
N LEU A 295 -21.92 8.34 17.73
CA LEU A 295 -21.65 7.13 18.51
C LEU A 295 -21.42 7.47 19.98
N TYR A 296 -20.58 8.47 20.27
CA TYR A 296 -20.32 8.96 21.61
C TYR A 296 -21.62 9.38 22.32
N GLU A 297 -22.43 10.25 21.71
CA GLU A 297 -23.70 10.70 22.31
C GLU A 297 -24.68 9.54 22.56
N LYS A 298 -24.72 8.55 21.68
CA LYS A 298 -25.61 7.38 21.81
C LYS A 298 -25.21 6.44 22.93
N TYR A 299 -23.90 6.31 23.21
CA TYR A 299 -23.37 5.24 24.05
C TYR A 299 -22.55 5.69 25.26
N LYS A 300 -22.23 6.98 25.45
CA LYS A 300 -21.43 7.50 26.57
C LYS A 300 -21.96 7.09 27.99
N GLU A 301 -23.25 6.84 28.08
CA GLU A 301 -23.91 6.35 29.33
C GLU A 301 -24.15 4.83 29.31
N LYS A 302 -23.69 4.11 28.28
CA LYS A 302 -23.93 2.67 28.06
C LYS A 302 -22.61 1.88 27.96
N ASN A 303 -21.66 2.22 28.83
CA ASN A 303 -20.37 1.53 28.93
C ASN A 303 -19.51 1.56 27.67
N LEU A 304 -19.59 2.60 26.80
CA LEU A 304 -18.65 2.84 25.73
C LEU A 304 -17.94 4.17 25.94
N THR A 305 -16.62 4.13 25.95
CA THR A 305 -15.74 5.30 25.90
C THR A 305 -15.12 5.40 24.50
N ILE A 306 -15.03 6.62 23.95
CA ILE A 306 -14.16 6.90 22.80
C ILE A 306 -12.89 7.52 23.33
N LEU A 307 -11.73 7.11 22.79
CA LEU A 307 -10.41 7.63 23.11
C LEU A 307 -9.68 7.97 21.81
N GLY A 308 -9.32 9.23 21.61
CA GLY A 308 -8.48 9.61 20.47
C GLY A 308 -7.00 9.43 20.78
N ILE A 309 -6.26 8.85 19.86
CA ILE A 309 -4.80 8.82 19.88
C ILE A 309 -4.31 9.72 18.76
N TYR A 310 -3.77 10.88 19.13
CA TYR A 310 -3.30 11.87 18.19
C TYR A 310 -1.85 11.59 17.80
N VAL A 311 -1.61 11.36 16.52
CA VAL A 311 -0.33 10.86 16.01
C VAL A 311 0.23 11.74 14.90
N TRP A 312 1.55 11.69 14.69
CA TRP A 312 2.28 12.27 13.56
C TRP A 312 2.03 13.76 13.32
N ASP A 313 1.79 14.51 14.37
CA ASP A 313 1.54 15.94 14.30
C ASP A 313 1.97 16.65 15.60
N SER A 314 1.77 17.97 15.70
CA SER A 314 2.11 18.72 16.90
C SER A 314 0.93 18.89 17.86
N ILE A 315 1.23 19.07 19.14
CA ILE A 315 0.21 19.26 20.17
C ILE A 315 -0.60 20.55 19.96
N GLU A 316 0.01 21.59 19.39
CA GLU A 316 -0.65 22.86 19.05
C GLU A 316 -1.74 22.62 18.01
N LYS A 317 -1.43 21.86 16.94
CA LYS A 317 -2.40 21.51 15.91
C LYS A 317 -3.48 20.58 16.43
N MET A 318 -3.15 19.68 17.37
CA MET A 318 -4.15 18.86 18.07
C MET A 318 -5.16 19.73 18.80
N LYS A 319 -4.70 20.72 19.58
CA LYS A 319 -5.57 21.65 20.31
C LYS A 319 -6.53 22.38 19.38
N MET A 320 -6.01 22.92 18.29
CA MET A 320 -6.81 23.63 17.30
C MET A 320 -7.85 22.69 16.64
N ALA A 321 -7.44 21.51 16.23
CA ALA A 321 -8.33 20.55 15.58
C ALA A 321 -9.42 20.02 16.53
N ILE A 322 -9.12 19.80 17.80
CA ILE A 322 -10.10 19.41 18.83
C ILE A 322 -11.19 20.49 18.98
N GLU A 323 -10.78 21.76 19.01
CA GLU A 323 -11.70 22.90 19.09
C GLU A 323 -12.54 23.05 17.80
N GLU A 324 -11.90 23.03 16.63
CA GLU A 324 -12.56 23.12 15.34
C GLU A 324 -13.60 22.01 15.13
N GLU A 325 -13.23 20.76 15.44
CA GLU A 325 -14.08 19.59 15.28
C GLU A 325 -14.98 19.31 16.48
N GLN A 326 -14.93 20.16 17.52
CA GLN A 326 -15.72 20.00 18.76
C GLN A 326 -15.61 18.59 19.35
N ILE A 327 -14.39 18.06 19.46
CA ILE A 327 -14.12 16.75 20.03
C ILE A 327 -14.24 16.85 21.56
N VAL A 328 -15.10 16.01 22.16
CA VAL A 328 -15.43 16.06 23.61
C VAL A 328 -14.92 14.85 24.39
N TRP A 329 -14.38 13.84 23.71
CA TRP A 329 -13.82 12.65 24.33
C TRP A 329 -12.33 12.79 24.61
N PRO A 330 -11.79 11.99 25.56
CA PRO A 330 -10.38 12.02 25.94
C PRO A 330 -9.42 11.85 24.77
N GLN A 331 -8.22 12.44 24.88
CA GLN A 331 -7.18 12.36 23.90
C GLN A 331 -5.85 12.01 24.54
N ILE A 332 -5.07 11.13 23.89
CA ILE A 332 -3.65 10.89 24.20
C ILE A 332 -2.83 11.36 23.01
N PHE A 333 -1.82 12.18 23.26
CA PHE A 333 -0.85 12.62 22.27
C PHE A 333 0.36 11.67 22.25
N ASP A 334 0.57 10.99 21.13
CA ASP A 334 1.68 10.05 20.91
C ASP A 334 2.88 10.74 20.25
N SER A 335 3.53 11.63 21.01
CA SER A 335 4.67 12.44 20.52
C SER A 335 5.91 11.61 20.15
N LYS A 336 6.02 10.38 20.65
CA LYS A 336 7.19 9.49 20.46
C LYS A 336 6.90 8.31 19.56
N GLU A 337 5.71 8.28 18.96
CA GLU A 337 5.24 7.17 18.12
C GLU A 337 5.24 5.81 18.86
N ILE A 338 5.02 5.83 20.20
CA ILE A 338 5.01 4.60 21.00
C ILE A 338 3.75 3.80 20.67
N ALA A 339 2.58 4.47 20.65
CA ALA A 339 1.30 3.83 20.37
C ALA A 339 1.28 3.24 18.94
N THR A 340 1.70 4.03 17.96
CA THR A 340 1.73 3.59 16.55
C THR A 340 2.68 2.42 16.33
N LYS A 341 3.86 2.45 16.97
CA LYS A 341 4.82 1.35 16.89
C LYS A 341 4.34 0.09 17.63
N THR A 342 3.69 0.25 18.80
CA THR A 342 3.18 -0.86 19.59
C THR A 342 2.05 -1.60 18.86
N TYR A 343 1.16 -0.86 18.20
CA TYR A 343 0.00 -1.41 17.51
C TYR A 343 0.20 -1.61 16.01
N GLY A 344 1.42 -1.41 15.50
CA GLY A 344 1.73 -1.60 14.08
C GLY A 344 0.97 -0.65 13.15
N ILE A 345 0.59 0.53 13.64
CA ILE A 345 -0.19 1.51 12.87
C ILE A 345 0.72 2.23 11.88
N ASP A 346 0.47 2.06 10.62
CA ASP A 346 1.23 2.68 9.51
C ASP A 346 0.38 3.61 8.63
N GLY A 347 -0.91 3.76 8.96
CA GLY A 347 -1.86 4.64 8.28
C GLY A 347 -3.04 5.02 9.16
N ILE A 348 -3.63 6.18 8.90
CA ILE A 348 -4.81 6.72 9.60
C ILE A 348 -5.89 7.16 8.58
N PRO A 349 -7.21 7.09 8.92
CA PRO A 349 -7.75 6.69 10.22
C PRO A 349 -7.55 5.20 10.52
N HIS A 350 -7.36 4.86 11.79
CA HIS A 350 -7.32 3.48 12.26
C HIS A 350 -8.11 3.38 13.57
N LEU A 351 -9.04 2.43 13.64
CA LEU A 351 -9.91 2.23 14.79
C LEU A 351 -9.63 0.87 15.43
N ILE A 352 -9.59 0.85 16.77
CA ILE A 352 -9.46 -0.40 17.54
C ILE A 352 -10.55 -0.42 18.61
N LEU A 353 -11.33 -1.49 18.66
CA LEU A 353 -12.33 -1.71 19.72
C LEU A 353 -11.77 -2.66 20.78
N PHE A 354 -11.76 -2.20 22.01
CA PHE A 354 -11.40 -3.00 23.18
C PHE A 354 -12.62 -3.40 23.97
N GLY A 355 -12.64 -4.65 24.43
CA GLY A 355 -13.63 -5.18 25.37
C GLY A 355 -13.45 -4.66 26.79
N PRO A 356 -14.42 -4.91 27.68
CA PRO A 356 -14.40 -4.46 29.08
C PRO A 356 -13.20 -4.99 29.90
N ASP A 357 -12.69 -6.14 29.52
CA ASP A 357 -11.50 -6.78 30.10
C ASP A 357 -10.18 -6.31 29.50
N GLY A 358 -10.23 -5.54 28.40
CA GLY A 358 -9.06 -5.09 27.66
C GLY A 358 -8.69 -6.00 26.48
N THR A 359 -9.51 -7.00 26.15
CA THR A 359 -9.31 -7.80 24.93
C THR A 359 -9.57 -6.95 23.69
N ILE A 360 -8.71 -7.06 22.68
CA ILE A 360 -8.88 -6.44 21.37
C ILE A 360 -9.98 -7.19 20.63
N LEU A 361 -11.07 -6.52 20.29
CA LEU A 361 -12.24 -7.13 19.65
C LEU A 361 -12.23 -6.93 18.13
N GLU A 362 -11.72 -5.77 17.68
CA GLU A 362 -11.64 -5.42 16.25
C GLU A 362 -10.61 -4.31 16.04
#